data_9a7ff64bd4647d9658d2615e480aa552
#
_entry.id   9a7ff64bd4647d9658d2615e480aa552
#
_cell.length_a   1.000
_cell.length_b   1.000
_cell.length_c   1.000
_cell.angle_alpha   90.00
_cell.angle_beta   90.00
_cell.angle_gamma   90.00
#
_symmetry.space_group_name_H-M   'P 1'
#
loop_
_entity.id
_entity.type
_entity.pdbx_description
1 polymer ?
#
loop_
_entity_poly.entity_id
_entity_poly.type
_entity_poly.pdbx_seq_one_letter_code
_entity_poly.pdbx_strand_id
1 'polypeptide(L)'
;NLSSGKAVVCSIFCWHLVEWIYHEYDDQLSEFKRLRDFQEYVKKACVSLSFIQAVANGSKHRGINRYKPAVRSTERKNGAFSSGFSNDFDISHLVMEIEDGKFVYFQEEINKALSFLKSYLNGLTNNPLINKE
;
A
#
# COMPACT_ATOMS: atom_id res chain seq x y z
N ASN A 1 -0.26 -18.87 -0.06
CA ASN A 1 0.18 -19.29 -1.39
C ASN A 1 1.07 -18.23 -2.02
N LEU A 2 1.62 -18.53 -3.19
CA LEU A 2 2.57 -17.63 -3.84
C LEU A 2 1.96 -16.27 -4.18
N SER A 3 0.71 -16.24 -4.62
CA SER A 3 0.07 -14.97 -4.96
C SER A 3 -0.10 -14.08 -3.75
N SER A 4 -0.49 -14.66 -2.62
CA SER A 4 -0.60 -13.90 -1.37
C SER A 4 0.77 -13.43 -0.89
N GLY A 5 1.78 -14.28 -1.03
CA GLY A 5 3.13 -13.90 -0.66
C GLY A 5 3.65 -12.73 -1.48
N LYS A 6 3.38 -12.74 -2.78
CA LYS A 6 3.76 -11.63 -3.65
C LYS A 6 3.05 -10.35 -3.26
N ALA A 7 1.77 -10.45 -2.93
CA ALA A 7 1.01 -9.28 -2.50
C ALA A 7 1.61 -8.69 -1.22
N VAL A 8 2.00 -9.54 -0.28
CA VAL A 8 2.63 -9.08 0.95
C VAL A 8 3.94 -8.35 0.65
N VAL A 9 4.78 -8.93 -0.21
CA VAL A 9 6.05 -8.30 -0.57
C VAL A 9 5.82 -6.96 -1.25
N CYS A 10 4.89 -6.91 -2.20
CA CYS A 10 4.56 -5.64 -2.86
C CYS A 10 4.05 -4.60 -1.87
N SER A 11 3.24 -5.02 -0.92
CA SER A 11 2.70 -4.12 0.09
C SER A 11 3.80 -3.58 0.99
N ILE A 12 4.73 -4.43 1.38
CA ILE A 12 5.85 -4.01 2.22
C ILE A 12 6.68 -2.97 1.49
N PHE A 13 7.04 -3.22 0.24
CA PHE A 13 7.82 -2.25 -0.53
C PHE A 13 7.06 -0.95 -0.75
N CYS A 14 5.78 -1.04 -1.08
CA CYS A 14 4.96 0.14 -1.30
C CYS A 14 4.88 0.99 -0.04
N TRP A 15 4.66 0.34 1.12
CA TRP A 15 4.55 1.05 2.38
C TRP A 15 5.89 1.65 2.80
N HIS A 16 7.00 0.98 2.49
CA HIS A 16 8.35 1.52 2.73
C HIS A 16 8.61 2.78 1.91
N LEU A 17 8.00 2.90 0.74
CA LEU A 17 8.15 4.13 -0.05
C LEU A 17 7.65 5.36 0.71
N VAL A 18 6.58 5.19 1.48
CA VAL A 18 6.05 6.31 2.29
C VAL A 18 7.11 6.79 3.27
N GLU A 19 7.76 5.87 3.96
CA GLU A 19 8.79 6.20 4.91
C GLU A 19 10.00 6.83 4.21
N TRP A 20 10.39 6.25 3.08
CA TRP A 20 11.52 6.76 2.30
C TRP A 20 11.27 8.20 1.84
N ILE A 21 10.08 8.48 1.34
CA ILE A 21 9.73 9.84 0.90
C ILE A 21 9.82 10.81 2.07
N TYR A 22 9.31 10.42 3.23
CA TYR A 22 9.34 11.29 4.39
C TYR A 22 10.78 11.66 4.78
N HIS A 23 11.66 10.68 4.81
CA HIS A 23 13.05 10.94 5.23
C HIS A 23 13.85 11.65 4.15
N GLU A 24 13.60 11.35 2.90
CA GLU A 24 14.34 11.96 1.80
C GLU A 24 13.97 13.43 1.59
N TYR A 25 12.72 13.78 1.85
CA TYR A 25 12.22 15.13 1.64
C TYR A 25 11.75 15.78 2.94
N ASP A 26 12.44 15.49 4.03
CA ASP A 26 11.99 15.94 5.34
C ASP A 26 11.97 17.47 5.45
N ASP A 27 12.84 18.17 4.77
CA ASP A 27 12.86 19.63 4.79
C ASP A 27 11.58 20.21 4.17
N GLN A 28 11.00 19.53 3.19
CA GLN A 28 9.77 19.99 2.58
C GLN A 28 8.54 19.49 3.32
N LEU A 29 8.71 18.49 4.17
CA LEU A 29 7.61 17.87 4.90
C LEU A 29 7.64 18.25 6.39
N SER A 30 8.20 19.41 6.70
CA SER A 30 8.37 19.86 8.06
C SER A 30 7.05 20.07 8.81
N GLU A 31 5.94 20.19 8.09
CA GLU A 31 4.64 20.26 8.74
C GLU A 31 4.28 18.96 9.46
N PHE A 32 4.89 17.86 9.05
CA PHE A 32 4.71 16.57 9.70
C PHE A 32 5.87 16.34 10.65
N LYS A 33 5.62 16.50 11.94
CA LYS A 33 6.68 16.42 12.93
C LYS A 33 7.25 15.02 13.10
N ARG A 34 6.44 14.00 12.79
CA ARG A 34 6.84 12.61 12.91
C ARG A 34 6.44 11.84 11.67
N LEU A 35 7.16 10.76 11.41
CA LEU A 35 6.79 9.87 10.31
C LEU A 35 5.34 9.43 10.42
N ARG A 36 4.88 9.14 11.62
CA ARG A 36 3.51 8.69 11.83
C ARG A 36 2.48 9.71 11.31
N ASP A 37 2.78 10.99 11.51
CA ASP A 37 1.85 12.04 11.05
C ASP A 37 1.74 12.04 9.54
N PHE A 38 2.86 11.86 8.85
CA PHE A 38 2.86 11.77 7.40
C PHE A 38 2.14 10.51 6.92
N GLN A 39 2.37 9.39 7.60
CA GLN A 39 1.71 8.14 7.25
C GLN A 39 0.19 8.27 7.39
N GLU A 40 -0.28 8.90 8.44
CA GLU A 40 -1.72 9.12 8.61
C GLU A 40 -2.28 10.02 7.52
N TYR A 41 -1.53 11.03 7.15
CA TYR A 41 -1.94 11.94 6.08
C TYR A 41 -2.13 11.18 4.76
N VAL A 42 -1.15 10.39 4.36
CA VAL A 42 -1.24 9.70 3.06
C VAL A 42 -2.34 8.65 3.06
N LYS A 43 -2.61 8.01 4.20
CA LYS A 43 -3.70 7.04 4.29
C LYS A 43 -5.05 7.70 4.13
N LYS A 44 -5.21 8.92 4.62
CA LYS A 44 -6.45 9.66 4.43
C LYS A 44 -6.58 10.18 3.00
N ALA A 45 -5.47 10.61 2.42
CA ALA A 45 -5.49 11.13 1.06
C ALA A 45 -5.71 10.02 0.03
N CYS A 46 -5.27 8.81 0.34
CA CYS A 46 -5.41 7.67 -0.56
C CYS A 46 -5.76 6.44 0.26
N VAL A 47 -7.04 6.09 0.29
CA VAL A 47 -7.50 4.99 1.13
C VAL A 47 -6.84 3.67 0.74
N SER A 48 -6.42 3.52 -0.51
CA SER A 48 -5.72 2.32 -0.94
C SER A 48 -4.46 2.09 -0.11
N LEU A 49 -3.79 3.16 0.32
CA LEU A 49 -2.60 3.03 1.16
C LEU A 49 -2.94 2.43 2.54
N SER A 50 -4.13 2.69 3.05
CA SER A 50 -4.51 2.06 4.32
C SER A 50 -4.68 0.55 4.15
N PHE A 51 -5.18 0.11 3.00
CA PHE A 51 -5.29 -1.32 2.71
C PHE A 51 -3.91 -1.95 2.55
N ILE A 52 -3.02 -1.26 1.83
CA ILE A 52 -1.65 -1.74 1.62
C ILE A 52 -0.91 -1.85 2.95
N GLN A 53 -1.06 -0.87 3.82
CA GLN A 53 -0.44 -0.93 5.15
C GLN A 53 -0.96 -2.14 5.93
N ALA A 54 -2.26 -2.38 5.87
CA ALA A 54 -2.84 -3.50 6.60
C ALA A 54 -2.26 -4.84 6.14
N VAL A 55 -2.09 -5.00 4.83
CA VAL A 55 -1.49 -6.22 4.29
C VAL A 55 -0.04 -6.34 4.73
N ALA A 56 0.72 -5.26 4.63
CA ALA A 56 2.13 -5.26 5.02
C ALA A 56 2.29 -5.58 6.51
N ASN A 57 1.49 -4.95 7.35
CA ASN A 57 1.59 -5.14 8.79
C ASN A 57 1.04 -6.49 9.25
N GLY A 58 0.05 -7.00 8.56
CA GLY A 58 -0.50 -8.30 8.88
C GLY A 58 0.52 -9.40 8.77
N SER A 59 1.43 -9.27 7.81
CA SER A 59 2.51 -10.21 7.66
C SER A 59 3.55 -10.07 8.77
N LYS A 60 3.85 -8.83 9.18
CA LYS A 60 4.88 -8.57 10.18
C LYS A 60 4.43 -8.93 11.60
N HIS A 61 3.14 -8.78 11.87
CA HIS A 61 2.61 -8.92 13.22
C HIS A 61 1.64 -10.09 13.35
N ARG A 62 1.99 -11.19 12.72
CA ARG A 62 1.17 -12.37 12.75
C ARG A 62 0.92 -12.79 14.20
N GLY A 63 -0.35 -12.94 14.54
CA GLY A 63 -0.72 -13.37 15.88
C GLY A 63 -0.76 -12.27 16.93
N ILE A 64 -0.48 -11.03 16.54
CA ILE A 64 -0.53 -9.90 17.48
C ILE A 64 -1.76 -9.05 17.16
N ASN A 65 -2.68 -8.96 18.11
CA ASN A 65 -3.93 -8.23 17.93
C ASN A 65 -3.84 -6.83 18.52
N ARG A 66 -2.89 -6.05 18.02
CA ARG A 66 -2.68 -4.70 18.56
C ARG A 66 -3.44 -3.62 17.82
N TYR A 67 -3.91 -3.90 16.61
CA TYR A 67 -4.64 -2.90 15.85
C TYR A 67 -5.67 -3.61 14.99
N LYS A 68 -6.65 -2.84 14.53
CA LYS A 68 -7.68 -3.36 13.67
C LYS A 68 -7.36 -2.96 12.24
N PRO A 69 -6.91 -3.89 11.40
CA PRO A 69 -6.59 -3.55 10.03
C PRO A 69 -7.85 -3.24 9.25
N ALA A 70 -7.71 -2.37 8.24
CA ALA A 70 -8.80 -2.09 7.32
C ALA A 70 -9.12 -3.32 6.47
N VAL A 71 -8.12 -4.16 6.25
CA VAL A 71 -8.29 -5.41 5.51
C VAL A 71 -8.52 -6.52 6.50
N ARG A 72 -9.66 -7.20 6.38
CA ARG A 72 -10.03 -8.28 7.31
C ARG A 72 -9.53 -9.64 6.85
N SER A 73 -9.50 -9.85 5.56
CA SER A 73 -8.99 -11.09 5.00
C SER A 73 -8.51 -10.87 3.58
N THR A 74 -7.67 -11.78 3.12
CA THR A 74 -7.30 -11.82 1.71
C THR A 74 -7.58 -13.21 1.22
N GLU A 75 -8.16 -13.30 0.04
CA GLU A 75 -8.38 -14.58 -0.58
C GLU A 75 -8.19 -14.45 -2.07
N ARG A 76 -7.90 -15.58 -2.69
CA ARG A 76 -7.69 -15.63 -4.12
C ARG A 76 -8.95 -16.16 -4.79
N LYS A 77 -9.49 -15.37 -5.70
CA LYS A 77 -10.63 -15.81 -6.48
C LYS A 77 -10.16 -16.18 -7.87
N ASN A 78 -10.61 -17.33 -8.33
CA ASN A 78 -10.27 -17.78 -9.66
C ASN A 78 -11.25 -17.21 -10.66
N GLY A 79 -10.72 -16.68 -11.74
CA GLY A 79 -11.56 -16.27 -12.86
C GLY A 79 -12.02 -17.48 -13.65
N ALA A 80 -12.91 -17.23 -14.60
CA ALA A 80 -13.48 -18.29 -15.41
C ALA A 80 -12.44 -19.06 -16.21
N PHE A 81 -11.34 -18.41 -16.50
CA PHE A 81 -10.27 -19.01 -17.31
C PHE A 81 -9.04 -19.36 -16.52
N SER A 82 -9.14 -19.40 -15.21
CA SER A 82 -7.97 -19.71 -14.43
C SER A 82 -7.63 -21.18 -14.66
N SER A 83 -6.57 -21.40 -15.40
CA SER A 83 -6.08 -22.73 -15.70
C SER A 83 -4.94 -22.91 -14.76
N GLY A 84 -4.59 -22.93 -13.92
CA GLY A 84 -3.52 -23.14 -12.99
C GLY A 84 -2.12 -22.81 -13.44
N PHE A 85 -1.86 -22.69 -14.70
CA PHE A 85 -0.48 -22.67 -15.12
C PHE A 85 0.26 -21.36 -14.81
N SER A 86 -0.41 -20.23 -14.69
CA SER A 86 0.24 -18.97 -14.38
C SER A 86 -0.26 -18.33 -13.11
N ASN A 87 -1.17 -18.97 -12.42
CA ASN A 87 -1.82 -18.37 -11.27
C ASN A 87 -0.87 -18.10 -10.11
N ASP A 88 0.19 -18.87 -10.01
CA ASP A 88 1.14 -18.70 -8.91
C ASP A 88 1.88 -17.38 -9.01
N PHE A 89 1.94 -16.79 -10.19
CA PHE A 89 2.67 -15.55 -10.42
C PHE A 89 1.76 -14.35 -10.68
N ASP A 90 0.47 -14.59 -10.78
CA ASP A 90 -0.50 -13.57 -11.15
C ASP A 90 -1.32 -13.17 -9.94
N ILE A 91 -1.24 -11.90 -9.56
CA ILE A 91 -2.00 -11.37 -8.44
C ILE A 91 -3.26 -10.64 -8.88
N SER A 92 -3.58 -10.66 -10.19
CA SER A 92 -4.73 -9.91 -10.70
C SER A 92 -6.06 -10.36 -10.14
N HIS A 93 -6.15 -11.61 -9.69
CA HIS A 93 -7.39 -12.15 -9.13
C HIS A 93 -7.39 -12.19 -7.60
N LEU A 94 -6.37 -11.66 -6.97
CA LEU A 94 -6.32 -11.64 -5.52
C LEU A 94 -7.30 -10.60 -4.98
N VAL A 95 -8.16 -11.03 -4.08
CA VAL A 95 -9.24 -10.20 -3.55
C VAL A 95 -9.01 -10.03 -2.05
N MET A 96 -9.24 -8.82 -1.56
CA MET A 96 -9.14 -8.50 -0.15
C MET A 96 -10.51 -8.14 0.38
N GLU A 97 -10.86 -8.69 1.53
CA GLU A 97 -12.08 -8.29 2.21
C GLU A 97 -11.74 -7.13 3.15
N ILE A 98 -12.42 -6.01 2.94
CA ILE A 98 -12.25 -4.84 3.80
C ILE A 98 -13.43 -4.76 4.75
N GLU A 99 -13.43 -3.79 5.65
CA GLU A 99 -14.52 -3.62 6.59
C GLU A 99 -15.83 -3.43 5.82
N ASP A 100 -16.93 -3.78 6.45
CA ASP A 100 -18.28 -3.73 5.87
C ASP A 100 -18.55 -4.86 4.89
N GLY A 101 -17.70 -5.87 4.86
CA GLY A 101 -17.93 -7.04 4.01
C GLY A 101 -17.71 -6.81 2.53
N LYS A 102 -17.11 -5.68 2.18
CA LYS A 102 -16.82 -5.39 0.77
C LYS A 102 -15.50 -6.03 0.36
N PHE A 103 -15.39 -6.30 -0.94
CA PHE A 103 -14.17 -6.87 -1.50
C PHE A 103 -13.57 -5.91 -2.50
N VAL A 104 -12.24 -5.84 -2.51
CA VAL A 104 -11.51 -5.06 -3.49
C VAL A 104 -10.41 -5.93 -4.09
N TYR A 105 -10.01 -5.63 -5.31
CA TYR A 105 -8.93 -6.35 -5.96
C TYR A 105 -7.59 -5.73 -5.56
N PHE A 106 -6.69 -6.56 -5.08
CA PHE A 106 -5.39 -6.09 -4.64
C PHE A 106 -4.66 -5.34 -5.74
N GLN A 107 -4.71 -5.87 -6.98
CA GLN A 107 -4.02 -5.24 -8.11
C GLN A 107 -4.46 -3.80 -8.31
N GLU A 108 -5.75 -3.55 -8.19
CA GLU A 108 -6.28 -2.20 -8.34
C GLU A 108 -5.82 -1.29 -7.23
N GLU A 109 -5.84 -1.81 -6.01
CA GLU A 109 -5.48 -0.99 -4.85
C GLU A 109 -3.99 -0.67 -4.83
N ILE A 110 -3.13 -1.62 -5.18
CA ILE A 110 -1.69 -1.35 -5.23
C ILE A 110 -1.38 -0.34 -6.34
N ASN A 111 -2.06 -0.43 -7.48
CA ASN A 111 -1.87 0.52 -8.56
C ASN A 111 -2.28 1.93 -8.16
N LYS A 112 -3.40 2.06 -7.45
CA LYS A 112 -3.86 3.36 -6.95
C LYS A 112 -2.85 3.93 -5.96
N ALA A 113 -2.35 3.09 -5.06
CA ALA A 113 -1.39 3.53 -4.06
C ALA A 113 -0.10 4.01 -4.71
N LEU A 114 0.42 3.24 -5.66
CA LEU A 114 1.66 3.62 -6.35
C LEU A 114 1.48 4.88 -7.20
N SER A 115 0.32 5.01 -7.85
CA SER A 115 0.04 6.23 -8.63
C SER A 115 -0.02 7.45 -7.74
N PHE A 116 -0.64 7.33 -6.58
CA PHE A 116 -0.70 8.42 -5.63
C PHE A 116 0.72 8.83 -5.18
N LEU A 117 1.52 7.84 -4.79
CA LEU A 117 2.87 8.12 -4.31
C LEU A 117 3.74 8.72 -5.41
N LYS A 118 3.58 8.23 -6.64
CA LYS A 118 4.32 8.78 -7.77
C LYS A 118 3.95 10.24 -8.01
N SER A 119 2.66 10.55 -7.99
CA SER A 119 2.21 11.94 -8.14
C SER A 119 2.72 12.82 -7.02
N TYR A 120 2.65 12.31 -5.80
CA TYR A 120 3.11 13.07 -4.64
C TYR A 120 4.60 13.36 -4.76
N LEU A 121 5.38 12.34 -5.11
CA LEU A 121 6.82 12.48 -5.27
C LEU A 121 7.16 13.47 -6.38
N ASN A 122 6.44 13.41 -7.51
CA ASN A 122 6.65 14.35 -8.59
C ASN A 122 6.39 15.79 -8.13
N GLY A 123 5.39 15.98 -7.30
CA GLY A 123 5.11 17.30 -6.74
C GLY A 123 6.27 17.81 -5.88
N LEU A 124 6.89 16.92 -5.10
CA LEU A 124 8.02 17.31 -4.28
C LEU A 124 9.26 17.62 -5.13
N THR A 125 9.54 16.77 -6.12
CA THR A 125 10.75 16.96 -6.94
C THR A 125 10.64 18.17 -7.84
N ASN A 126 9.43 18.58 -8.22
CA ASN A 126 9.21 19.73 -9.08
C ASN A 126 8.88 20.99 -8.31
N ASN A 127 9.01 20.95 -6.99
CA ASN A 127 8.72 22.11 -6.15
C ASN A 127 9.77 23.18 -6.40
N PRO A 128 9.36 24.44 -6.69
CA PRO A 128 10.32 25.52 -6.93
C PRO A 128 11.31 25.73 -5.78
N LEU A 129 10.92 25.41 -4.55
CA LEU A 129 11.81 25.57 -3.40
C LEU A 129 13.01 24.65 -3.47
N ILE A 130 12.87 23.49 -4.10
CA ILE A 130 13.98 22.57 -4.27
C ILE A 130 14.99 23.10 -5.28
N ASN A 131 14.48 23.76 -6.30
CA ASN A 131 15.31 24.21 -7.42
C ASN A 131 15.98 25.55 -7.17
N LYS A 132 15.86 26.07 -5.98
CA LYS A 132 16.50 27.34 -5.61
C LYS A 132 17.82 27.14 -4.92
N GLU A 133 18.66 26.39 -5.45
CA GLU A 133 19.97 26.17 -4.87
C GLU A 133 20.87 27.37 -5.00
#